data_8d49c1c52f620454cc2d2d617bff3661
#
_entry.id   8d49c1c52f620454cc2d2d617bff3661
#
_cell.length_a   1.000
_cell.length_b   1.000
_cell.length_c   1.000
_cell.angle_alpha   90.00
_cell.angle_beta   90.00
_cell.angle_gamma   90.00
#
_symmetry.space_group_name_H-M   'P 1'
#
loop_
_entity.id
_entity.type
_entity.pdbx_description
1 polymer ?
#
loop_
_entity_poly.entity_id
_entity_poly.type
_entity_poly.pdbx_seq_one_letter_code
_entity_poly.pdbx_strand_id
1 'polypeptide(L)'
;MTEPELFDVIELLVDLPEDNLHAGAKGAIVECYDDDNYEVEFTNTSGETLALCTLSSEQFIVVWKASTKTWLPVSEQISAVINHLSPERKQEVLDFARSLYQG
;
A
#
# COMPACT_ATOMS: atom_id res chain seq x y z
N MET A 1 -2.98 9.50 -10.15
CA MET A 1 -3.16 8.55 -9.03
C MET A 1 -3.30 7.14 -9.59
N THR A 2 -2.63 6.17 -8.99
CA THR A 2 -2.63 4.80 -9.49
C THR A 2 -3.73 3.99 -8.84
N GLU A 3 -4.72 3.54 -9.63
CA GLU A 3 -5.76 2.66 -9.12
C GLU A 3 -5.24 1.24 -8.96
N PRO A 4 -5.60 0.56 -7.86
CA PRO A 4 -5.22 -0.85 -7.69
C PRO A 4 -5.87 -1.72 -8.76
N GLU A 5 -5.10 -2.67 -9.28
CA GLU A 5 -5.55 -3.60 -10.29
C GLU A 5 -5.14 -5.02 -9.93
N LEU A 6 -5.77 -5.99 -10.59
CA LEU A 6 -5.48 -7.41 -10.38
C LEU A 6 -3.98 -7.68 -10.55
N PHE A 7 -3.41 -8.43 -9.62
CA PHE A 7 -2.01 -8.85 -9.56
C PHE A 7 -1.01 -7.74 -9.21
N ASP A 8 -1.47 -6.53 -8.93
CA ASP A 8 -0.58 -5.50 -8.39
C ASP A 8 -0.06 -5.94 -7.02
N VAL A 9 1.17 -5.53 -6.69
CA VAL A 9 1.73 -5.73 -5.35
C VAL A 9 1.42 -4.49 -4.53
N ILE A 10 0.94 -4.73 -3.31
CA ILE A 10 0.60 -3.66 -2.37
C ILE A 10 1.47 -3.75 -1.12
N GLU A 11 1.50 -2.65 -0.38
CA GLU A 11 2.13 -2.60 0.92
C GLU A 11 1.11 -2.08 1.93
N LEU A 12 0.97 -2.80 3.05
CA LEU A 12 0.05 -2.41 4.12
C LEU A 12 0.48 -1.11 4.78
N LEU A 13 -0.49 -0.23 5.00
CA LEU A 13 -0.29 0.99 5.80
C LEU A 13 -0.73 0.80 7.25
N VAL A 14 -1.40 -0.30 7.55
CA VAL A 14 -1.96 -0.60 8.88
C VAL A 14 -1.53 -2.00 9.33
N ASP A 15 -1.57 -2.22 10.65
CA ASP A 15 -1.36 -3.56 11.19
C ASP A 15 -2.66 -4.36 11.07
N LEU A 16 -2.51 -5.66 10.82
CA LEU A 16 -3.62 -6.62 10.84
C LEU A 16 -3.28 -7.70 11.86
N PRO A 17 -3.52 -7.43 13.16
CA PRO A 17 -3.09 -8.35 14.24
C PRO A 17 -3.74 -9.73 14.14
N GLU A 18 -4.97 -9.82 13.66
CA GLU A 18 -5.68 -11.09 13.53
C GLU A 18 -4.99 -12.03 12.53
N ASP A 19 -4.30 -11.45 11.55
CA ASP A 19 -3.58 -12.21 10.52
C ASP A 19 -2.07 -12.21 10.77
N ASN A 20 -1.64 -11.68 11.91
CA ASN A 20 -0.23 -11.57 12.27
C ASN A 20 0.59 -10.82 11.22
N LEU A 21 0.01 -9.76 10.65
CA LEU A 21 0.65 -8.91 9.64
C LEU A 21 0.83 -7.50 10.21
N HIS A 22 1.94 -6.88 9.83
CA HIS A 22 2.30 -5.53 10.27
C HIS A 22 2.32 -4.56 9.09
N ALA A 23 2.16 -3.28 9.38
CA ALA A 23 2.35 -2.23 8.39
C ALA A 23 3.70 -2.44 7.70
N GLY A 24 3.74 -2.27 6.40
CA GLY A 24 4.92 -2.57 5.58
C GLY A 24 4.91 -3.93 4.92
N ALA A 25 4.03 -4.85 5.34
CA ALA A 25 3.92 -6.15 4.71
C ALA A 25 3.41 -6.00 3.27
N LYS A 26 3.99 -6.79 2.36
CA LYS A 26 3.62 -6.76 0.93
C LYS A 26 2.79 -7.97 0.57
N GLY A 27 1.78 -7.76 -0.26
CA GLY A 27 0.91 -8.81 -0.77
C GLY A 27 0.50 -8.51 -2.20
N ALA A 28 -0.18 -9.46 -2.83
CA ALA A 28 -0.63 -9.33 -4.20
C ALA A 28 -2.16 -9.34 -4.27
N ILE A 29 -2.72 -8.45 -5.10
CA ILE A 29 -4.16 -8.42 -5.33
C ILE A 29 -4.54 -9.63 -6.17
N VAL A 30 -5.43 -10.47 -5.65
CA VAL A 30 -5.90 -11.66 -6.36
C VAL A 30 -7.37 -11.55 -6.78
N GLU A 31 -8.08 -10.55 -6.28
CA GLU A 31 -9.46 -10.28 -6.69
C GLU A 31 -9.78 -8.80 -6.44
N CYS A 32 -10.55 -8.20 -7.34
CA CYS A 32 -11.05 -6.84 -7.19
C CYS A 32 -12.56 -6.89 -7.01
N TYR A 33 -13.04 -6.38 -5.88
CA TYR A 33 -14.46 -6.32 -5.58
C TYR A 33 -15.01 -4.91 -5.83
N ASP A 34 -16.31 -4.75 -5.73
CA ASP A 34 -16.95 -3.44 -5.79
C ASP A 34 -16.62 -2.63 -4.53
N ASP A 35 -16.87 -1.33 -4.59
CA ASP A 35 -16.72 -0.41 -3.45
C ASP A 35 -15.28 -0.30 -2.91
N ASP A 36 -14.29 -0.35 -3.81
CA ASP A 36 -12.88 -0.19 -3.46
C ASP A 36 -12.38 -1.22 -2.46
N ASN A 37 -12.89 -2.44 -2.55
CA ASN A 37 -12.41 -3.56 -1.75
C ASN A 37 -11.65 -4.54 -2.63
N TYR A 38 -10.62 -5.15 -2.04
CA TYR A 38 -9.70 -6.02 -2.77
C TYR A 38 -9.35 -7.23 -1.92
N GLU A 39 -9.24 -8.37 -2.56
CA GLU A 39 -8.70 -9.55 -1.89
C GLU A 39 -7.20 -9.58 -2.11
N VAL A 40 -6.43 -9.66 -1.03
CA VAL A 40 -4.98 -9.59 -1.08
C VAL A 40 -4.39 -10.85 -0.46
N GLU A 41 -3.49 -11.50 -1.18
CA GLU A 41 -2.78 -12.68 -0.71
C GLU A 41 -1.39 -12.29 -0.22
N PHE A 42 -1.08 -12.67 1.03
CA PHE A 42 0.24 -12.49 1.63
C PHE A 42 0.93 -13.85 1.69
N THR A 43 2.16 -13.91 1.21
CA THR A 43 2.92 -15.16 1.15
C THR A 43 4.25 -15.00 1.89
N ASN A 44 4.82 -16.15 2.32
CA ASN A 44 6.17 -16.15 2.87
C ASN A 44 7.21 -16.27 1.74
N THR A 45 8.50 -16.32 2.11
CA THR A 45 9.58 -16.39 1.13
C THR A 45 9.58 -17.67 0.32
N SER A 46 8.89 -18.71 0.79
CA SER A 46 8.74 -19.98 0.07
C SER A 46 7.51 -20.02 -0.84
N GLY A 47 6.74 -18.93 -0.90
CA GLY A 47 5.54 -18.85 -1.73
C GLY A 47 4.30 -19.45 -1.10
N GLU A 48 4.36 -19.83 0.18
CA GLU A 48 3.20 -20.35 0.88
C GLU A 48 2.29 -19.23 1.35
N THR A 49 0.98 -19.41 1.23
CA THR A 49 0.01 -18.40 1.67
C THR A 49 0.02 -18.27 3.19
N LEU A 50 0.32 -17.06 3.68
CA LEU A 50 0.25 -16.74 5.10
C LEU A 50 -1.15 -16.24 5.48
N ALA A 51 -1.77 -15.47 4.61
CA ALA A 51 -3.09 -14.88 4.86
C ALA A 51 -3.71 -14.45 3.55
N LEU A 52 -5.04 -14.46 3.54
CA LEU A 52 -5.85 -13.96 2.44
C LEU A 52 -6.86 -12.99 3.05
N CYS A 53 -6.71 -11.72 2.76
CA CYS A 53 -7.42 -10.65 3.46
C CYS A 53 -8.23 -9.78 2.51
N THR A 54 -9.46 -9.44 2.91
CA THR A 54 -10.24 -8.44 2.18
C THR A 54 -9.90 -7.06 2.76
N LEU A 55 -9.34 -6.19 1.94
CA LEU A 55 -8.86 -4.88 2.35
C LEU A 55 -9.54 -3.78 1.54
N SER A 56 -9.75 -2.63 2.19
CA SER A 56 -10.15 -1.42 1.46
C SER A 56 -8.92 -0.71 0.92
N SER A 57 -9.10 0.08 -0.13
CA SER A 57 -8.02 0.82 -0.76
C SER A 57 -7.36 1.82 0.21
N GLU A 58 -8.00 2.14 1.33
CA GLU A 58 -7.43 3.05 2.34
C GLU A 58 -6.39 2.38 3.23
N GLN A 59 -6.30 1.05 3.21
CA GLN A 59 -5.43 0.30 4.11
C GLN A 59 -4.07 -0.01 3.49
N PHE A 60 -3.86 0.34 2.22
CA PHE A 60 -2.62 -0.01 1.53
C PHE A 60 -2.28 0.99 0.42
N ILE A 61 -1.06 0.90 -0.08
CA ILE A 61 -0.65 1.57 -1.32
C ILE A 61 -0.17 0.54 -2.32
N VAL A 62 -0.30 0.83 -3.61
CA VAL A 62 0.28 0.01 -4.67
C VAL A 62 1.77 0.36 -4.78
N VAL A 63 2.64 -0.66 -4.83
CA VAL A 63 4.08 -0.45 -4.95
C VAL A 63 4.66 -1.06 -6.23
N TRP A 64 3.94 -1.97 -6.88
CA TRP A 64 4.34 -2.59 -8.14
C TRP A 64 3.11 -2.79 -9.03
N LYS A 65 3.22 -2.39 -10.29
CA LYS A 65 2.11 -2.48 -11.25
C LYS A 65 2.29 -3.70 -12.15
N ALA A 66 1.28 -4.57 -12.13
CA ALA A 66 1.28 -5.76 -12.97
C ALA A 66 1.21 -5.40 -14.46
N SER A 67 0.46 -4.36 -14.81
CA SER A 67 0.25 -3.97 -16.21
C SER A 67 1.54 -3.54 -16.90
N THR A 68 2.45 -2.91 -16.17
CA THR A 68 3.75 -2.44 -16.71
C THR A 68 4.91 -3.27 -16.20
N LYS A 69 4.68 -4.15 -15.22
CA LYS A 69 5.71 -4.97 -14.56
C LYS A 69 6.84 -4.13 -13.99
N THR A 70 6.49 -2.99 -13.41
CA THR A 70 7.47 -2.06 -12.84
C THR A 70 7.10 -1.67 -11.41
N TRP A 71 8.13 -1.45 -10.59
CA TRP A 71 7.96 -0.86 -9.27
C TRP A 71 7.67 0.62 -9.43
N LEU A 72 6.76 1.14 -8.61
CA LEU A 72 6.45 2.56 -8.64
C LEU A 72 7.62 3.35 -8.05
N PRO A 73 7.94 4.52 -8.62
CA PRO A 73 8.97 5.39 -8.05
C PRO A 73 8.63 5.80 -6.61
N VAL A 74 9.66 6.07 -5.82
CA VAL A 74 9.47 6.48 -4.41
C VAL A 74 8.57 7.71 -4.32
N SER A 75 8.69 8.67 -5.25
CA SER A 75 7.84 9.86 -5.27
C SER A 75 6.36 9.52 -5.40
N GLU A 76 6.02 8.52 -6.21
CA GLU A 76 4.62 8.09 -6.35
C GLU A 76 4.13 7.34 -5.11
N GLN A 77 5.01 6.57 -4.47
CA GLN A 77 4.66 5.90 -3.21
C GLN A 77 4.41 6.92 -2.11
N ILE A 78 5.23 7.96 -2.01
CA ILE A 78 5.05 9.05 -1.06
C ILE A 78 3.69 9.72 -1.30
N SER A 79 3.38 10.06 -2.56
CA SER A 79 2.10 10.69 -2.90
C SER A 79 0.92 9.81 -2.51
N ALA A 80 1.04 8.51 -2.72
CA ALA A 80 -0.02 7.56 -2.36
C ALA A 80 -0.28 7.56 -0.85
N VAL A 81 0.77 7.55 -0.03
CA VAL A 81 0.62 7.61 1.43
C VAL A 81 -0.03 8.94 1.83
N ILE A 82 0.45 10.05 1.28
CA ILE A 82 -0.08 11.38 1.60
C ILE A 82 -1.57 11.46 1.31
N ASN A 83 -2.02 10.87 0.21
CA ASN A 83 -3.44 10.90 -0.16
C ASN A 83 -4.35 10.18 0.85
N HIS A 84 -3.80 9.34 1.72
CA HIS A 84 -4.54 8.67 2.78
C HIS A 84 -4.57 9.45 4.08
N LEU A 85 -3.82 10.56 4.17
CA LEU A 85 -3.66 11.31 5.40
C LEU A 85 -4.70 12.40 5.56
N SER A 86 -5.02 12.74 6.82
CA SER A 86 -5.85 13.90 7.14
C SER A 86 -5.11 15.20 6.80
N PRO A 87 -5.81 16.35 6.70
CA PRO A 87 -5.14 17.62 6.46
C PRO A 87 -4.06 17.95 7.49
N GLU A 88 -4.29 17.62 8.76
CA GLU A 88 -3.31 17.86 9.83
C GLU A 88 -2.05 17.03 9.61
N ARG A 89 -2.22 15.76 9.24
CA ARG A 89 -1.08 14.89 8.96
C ARG A 89 -0.33 15.30 7.71
N LYS A 90 -1.05 15.79 6.70
CA LYS A 90 -0.41 16.33 5.50
C LYS A 90 0.48 17.51 5.83
N GLN A 91 0.06 18.35 6.78
CA GLN A 91 0.87 19.48 7.21
C GLN A 91 2.16 19.02 7.90
N GLU A 92 2.07 17.96 8.71
CA GLU A 92 3.26 17.37 9.36
C GLU A 92 4.25 16.85 8.31
N VAL A 93 3.74 16.22 7.24
CA VAL A 93 4.60 15.75 6.14
C VAL A 93 5.29 16.91 5.46
N LEU A 94 4.56 17.98 5.18
CA LEU A 94 5.12 19.16 4.53
C LEU A 94 6.23 19.79 5.39
N ASP A 95 5.97 19.91 6.69
CA ASP A 95 6.94 20.47 7.64
C ASP A 95 8.22 19.61 7.68
N PHE A 96 8.04 18.28 7.72
CA PHE A 96 9.18 17.38 7.73
C PHE A 96 9.97 17.45 6.42
N ALA A 97 9.27 17.47 5.28
CA ALA A 97 9.90 17.56 3.96
C ALA A 97 10.72 18.84 3.83
N ARG A 98 10.19 19.97 4.35
CA ARG A 98 10.93 21.25 4.36
C ARG A 98 12.21 21.15 5.19
N SER A 99 12.16 20.44 6.32
CA SER A 99 13.32 20.27 7.18
C SER A 99 14.43 19.49 6.47
N LEU A 100 14.06 18.51 5.65
CA LEU A 100 15.02 17.73 4.87
C LEU A 100 15.72 18.60 3.81
N TYR A 101 15.00 19.55 3.24
CA TYR A 101 15.55 20.44 2.23
C TYR A 101 16.62 21.37 2.84
N GLN A 102 16.43 21.78 4.09
CA GLN A 102 17.34 22.66 4.79
C GLN A 102 18.52 21.93 5.43
N GLY A 103 18.33 20.65 5.68
CA GLY A 103 19.35 19.82 6.30
C GLY A 103 20.36 19.35 5.33
#